data_531f8b23af37f73689c846ce9e2c4c38
#
_entry.id   531f8b23af37f73689c846ce9e2c4c38
#
_cell.length_a   1.000
_cell.length_b   1.000
_cell.length_c   1.000
_cell.angle_alpha   90.00
_cell.angle_beta   90.00
_cell.angle_gamma   90.00
#
_symmetry.space_group_name_H-M   'P 1'
#
loop_
_entity.id
_entity.type
_entity.pdbx_description
1 polymer ?
#
loop_
_entity_poly.entity_id
_entity_poly.type
_entity_poly.pdbx_seq_one_letter_code
_entity_poly.pdbx_strand_id
1 'polypeptide(L)'
;MPEDRVKVLIADDHPLVIAGIRRALEHDEDIEIVGEARSGCELLQLVERRQPGVVLMDLKMPGTPAVECIQRIAEAWPEMKTIVLSAYDDRPTIDSALSAGATAYIVKSVKPIDLASVLRQASMGAVFHAPPAPRNGDQHQPTSADEPKLTERERTILSAVASGLTTAAISKELWLSEHTVKFHLTNIYRKLGVENRACAIRYALEHGITS
;
A
#
# COMPACT_ATOMS: atom_id res chain seq x y z
N MET A 1 -3.67 12.84 27.40
CA MET A 1 -2.37 13.02 26.77
C MET A 1 -2.50 12.61 25.32
N PRO A 2 -2.41 13.50 24.33
CA PRO A 2 -2.47 13.13 22.92
C PRO A 2 -1.04 12.86 22.41
N GLU A 3 -0.41 11.78 22.87
CA GLU A 3 0.99 11.48 22.52
C GLU A 3 1.14 10.43 21.41
N ASP A 4 0.06 10.00 20.76
CA ASP A 4 0.12 8.87 19.81
C ASP A 4 -0.43 9.19 18.42
N ARG A 5 -0.44 10.48 18.02
CA ARG A 5 -0.86 10.85 16.66
C ARG A 5 0.20 10.50 15.65
N VAL A 6 -0.24 9.87 14.56
CA VAL A 6 0.63 9.60 13.42
C VAL A 6 0.96 10.90 12.70
N LYS A 7 2.20 11.38 12.81
CA LYS A 7 2.69 12.58 12.13
C LYS A 7 2.91 12.28 10.65
N VAL A 8 2.15 12.92 9.79
CA VAL A 8 2.18 12.71 8.33
C VAL A 8 2.73 13.96 7.64
N LEU A 9 3.71 13.77 6.77
CA LEU A 9 4.19 14.78 5.84
C LEU A 9 3.69 14.44 4.45
N ILE A 10 3.05 15.41 3.77
CA ILE A 10 2.50 15.24 2.42
C ILE A 10 3.45 15.88 1.42
N ALA A 11 3.77 15.17 0.33
CA ALA A 11 4.59 15.69 -0.76
C ALA A 11 3.91 15.46 -2.11
N ASP A 12 3.47 16.52 -2.76
CA ASP A 12 2.84 16.52 -4.09
C ASP A 12 2.98 17.92 -4.69
N ASP A 13 3.32 18.03 -5.97
CA ASP A 13 3.45 19.32 -6.64
C ASP A 13 2.10 19.93 -7.06
N HIS A 14 1.00 19.16 -6.92
CA HIS A 14 -0.35 19.60 -7.25
C HIS A 14 -1.12 20.09 -6.01
N PRO A 15 -1.38 21.41 -5.87
CA PRO A 15 -2.08 21.95 -4.69
C PRO A 15 -3.46 21.33 -4.43
N LEU A 16 -4.19 20.96 -5.49
CA LEU A 16 -5.51 20.31 -5.36
C LEU A 16 -5.43 18.92 -4.76
N VAL A 17 -4.35 18.16 -5.03
CA VAL A 17 -4.13 16.85 -4.43
C VAL A 17 -3.84 17.00 -2.95
N ILE A 18 -2.94 17.92 -2.57
CA ILE A 18 -2.64 18.22 -1.16
C ILE A 18 -3.92 18.62 -0.42
N ALA A 19 -4.72 19.54 -0.98
CA ALA A 19 -5.99 19.95 -0.38
C ALA A 19 -6.99 18.78 -0.23
N GLY A 20 -7.04 17.88 -1.22
CA GLY A 20 -7.86 16.68 -1.18
C GLY A 20 -7.43 15.70 -0.09
N ILE A 21 -6.12 15.46 0.04
CA ILE A 21 -5.54 14.61 1.10
C ILE A 21 -5.82 15.22 2.47
N ARG A 22 -5.58 16.52 2.64
CA ARG A 22 -5.87 17.24 3.89
C ARG A 22 -7.32 17.06 4.30
N ARG A 23 -8.27 17.29 3.39
CA ARG A 23 -9.70 17.14 3.66
C ARG A 23 -10.08 15.69 3.99
N ALA A 24 -9.44 14.73 3.37
CA ALA A 24 -9.68 13.30 3.65
C ALA A 24 -9.22 12.90 5.06
N LEU A 25 -8.21 13.57 5.60
CA LEU A 25 -7.61 13.30 6.91
C LEU A 25 -8.10 14.23 8.03
N GLU A 26 -8.84 15.30 7.70
CA GLU A 26 -9.25 16.38 8.63
C GLU A 26 -10.08 15.88 9.82
N HIS A 27 -10.83 14.80 9.64
CA HIS A 27 -11.71 14.24 10.67
C HIS A 27 -11.08 13.07 11.44
N ASP A 28 -9.79 12.80 11.19
CA ASP A 28 -9.09 11.68 11.82
C ASP A 28 -8.24 12.21 12.98
N GLU A 29 -8.73 12.01 14.21
CA GLU A 29 -8.09 12.53 15.42
C GLU A 29 -6.71 11.93 15.69
N ASP A 30 -6.43 10.76 15.10
CA ASP A 30 -5.18 10.01 15.26
C ASP A 30 -4.10 10.44 14.25
N ILE A 31 -4.41 11.34 13.31
CA ILE A 31 -3.48 11.79 12.27
C ILE A 31 -3.21 13.29 12.40
N GLU A 32 -1.93 13.66 12.35
CA GLU A 32 -1.48 15.06 12.35
C GLU A 32 -0.65 15.33 11.10
N ILE A 33 -1.08 16.29 10.25
CA ILE A 33 -0.30 16.75 9.10
C ILE A 33 0.72 17.76 9.59
N VAL A 34 2.00 17.36 9.60
CA VAL A 34 3.12 18.18 10.14
C VAL A 34 3.84 19.00 9.09
N GLY A 35 3.54 18.81 7.81
CA GLY A 35 4.13 19.59 6.73
C GLY A 35 3.62 19.20 5.35
N GLU A 36 3.88 20.08 4.37
CA GLU A 36 3.58 19.90 2.96
C GLU A 36 4.79 20.31 2.14
N ALA A 37 5.21 19.45 1.21
CA ALA A 37 6.30 19.70 0.28
C ALA A 37 5.77 19.68 -1.16
N ARG A 38 6.34 20.50 -2.03
CA ARG A 38 6.00 20.55 -3.46
C ARG A 38 7.16 20.11 -4.37
N SER A 39 8.25 19.67 -3.77
CA SER A 39 9.43 19.18 -4.48
C SER A 39 10.19 18.16 -3.63
N GLY A 40 11.00 17.31 -4.28
CA GLY A 40 11.85 16.37 -3.56
C GLY A 40 12.87 17.05 -2.64
N CYS A 41 13.40 18.23 -3.04
CA CYS A 41 14.33 19.00 -2.19
C CYS A 41 13.64 19.52 -0.91
N GLU A 42 12.42 20.06 -1.05
CA GLU A 42 11.64 20.55 0.08
C GLU A 42 11.21 19.42 1.01
N LEU A 43 10.83 18.27 0.43
CA LEU A 43 10.51 17.06 1.17
C LEU A 43 11.63 16.66 2.12
N LEU A 44 12.86 16.51 1.61
CA LEU A 44 14.00 16.10 2.43
C LEU A 44 14.31 17.08 3.56
N GLN A 45 14.22 18.40 3.31
CA GLN A 45 14.40 19.42 4.34
C GLN A 45 13.31 19.35 5.43
N LEU A 46 12.05 19.10 5.04
CA LEU A 46 10.95 18.99 5.98
C LEU A 46 11.01 17.68 6.78
N VAL A 47 11.41 16.57 6.16
CA VAL A 47 11.66 15.30 6.86
C VAL A 47 12.66 15.49 7.98
N GLU A 48 13.80 16.13 7.71
CA GLU A 48 14.85 16.40 8.70
C GLU A 48 14.34 17.28 9.85
N ARG A 49 13.57 18.33 9.54
CA ARG A 49 13.07 19.28 10.54
C ARG A 49 11.88 18.78 11.35
N ARG A 50 10.96 18.05 10.74
CA ARG A 50 9.67 17.68 11.32
C ARG A 50 9.66 16.27 11.90
N GLN A 51 10.57 15.41 11.46
CA GLN A 51 10.67 14.01 11.88
C GLN A 51 9.29 13.29 11.84
N PRO A 52 8.61 13.25 10.67
CA PRO A 52 7.32 12.60 10.55
C PRO A 52 7.44 11.08 10.76
N GLY A 53 6.38 10.44 11.25
CA GLY A 53 6.30 8.97 11.28
C GLY A 53 5.98 8.39 9.90
N VAL A 54 5.24 9.16 9.07
CA VAL A 54 4.83 8.76 7.74
C VAL A 54 5.07 9.88 6.74
N VAL A 55 5.65 9.56 5.61
CA VAL A 55 5.75 10.41 4.42
C VAL A 55 4.79 9.87 3.35
N LEU A 56 3.84 10.69 2.92
CA LEU A 56 2.95 10.40 1.80
C LEU A 56 3.41 11.23 0.61
N MET A 57 3.93 10.59 -0.45
CA MET A 57 4.57 11.32 -1.54
C MET A 57 4.13 10.88 -2.93
N ASP A 58 4.05 11.83 -3.86
CA ASP A 58 3.96 11.54 -5.29
C ASP A 58 5.34 11.20 -5.88
N LEU A 59 5.32 10.39 -6.95
CA LEU A 59 6.53 10.06 -7.70
C LEU A 59 6.98 11.17 -8.66
N LYS A 60 6.05 11.99 -9.12
CA LYS A 60 6.35 13.07 -10.06
C LYS A 60 6.32 14.41 -9.36
N MET A 61 7.45 14.79 -8.82
CA MET A 61 7.68 16.10 -8.24
C MET A 61 8.97 16.70 -8.82
N PRO A 62 9.07 18.02 -8.93
CA PRO A 62 10.30 18.67 -9.32
C PRO A 62 11.40 18.52 -8.27
N GLY A 63 12.65 18.75 -8.67
CA GLY A 63 13.81 18.70 -7.79
C GLY A 63 14.42 17.31 -7.67
N THR A 64 14.71 16.84 -6.46
CA THR A 64 15.30 15.51 -6.24
C THR A 64 14.35 14.41 -6.70
N PRO A 65 14.80 13.44 -7.51
CA PRO A 65 13.97 12.33 -7.98
C PRO A 65 13.33 11.56 -6.81
N ALA A 66 12.08 11.15 -6.97
CA ALA A 66 11.32 10.49 -5.90
C ALA A 66 11.99 9.21 -5.39
N VAL A 67 12.54 8.39 -6.29
CA VAL A 67 13.27 7.16 -5.93
C VAL A 67 14.48 7.49 -5.04
N GLU A 68 15.21 8.56 -5.36
CA GLU A 68 16.34 9.03 -4.54
C GLU A 68 15.87 9.55 -3.18
N CYS A 69 14.73 10.26 -3.12
CA CYS A 69 14.14 10.69 -1.86
C CYS A 69 13.78 9.49 -0.98
N ILE A 70 13.13 8.46 -1.55
CA ILE A 70 12.75 7.24 -0.85
C ILE A 70 13.98 6.53 -0.28
N GLN A 71 15.04 6.36 -1.09
CA GLN A 71 16.29 5.73 -0.65
C GLN A 71 16.93 6.49 0.51
N ARG A 72 17.08 7.82 0.39
CA ARG A 72 17.67 8.66 1.44
C ARG A 72 16.85 8.60 2.74
N ILE A 73 15.52 8.59 2.64
CA ILE A 73 14.65 8.48 3.82
C ILE A 73 14.83 7.11 4.47
N ALA A 74 14.81 6.02 3.70
CA ALA A 74 14.97 4.68 4.21
C ALA A 74 16.33 4.44 4.86
N GLU A 75 17.40 5.03 4.32
CA GLU A 75 18.75 4.94 4.87
C GLU A 75 18.94 5.77 6.15
N ALA A 76 18.46 7.02 6.15
CA ALA A 76 18.68 7.94 7.26
C ALA A 76 17.67 7.77 8.41
N TRP A 77 16.45 7.32 8.11
CA TRP A 77 15.34 7.16 9.08
C TRP A 77 14.59 5.84 8.85
N PRO A 78 15.16 4.67 9.19
CA PRO A 78 14.59 3.35 8.88
C PRO A 78 13.21 3.09 9.51
N GLU A 79 12.89 3.79 10.62
CA GLU A 79 11.56 3.69 11.25
C GLU A 79 10.48 4.51 10.54
N MET A 80 10.87 5.49 9.72
CA MET A 80 9.95 6.34 8.97
C MET A 80 9.31 5.55 7.83
N LYS A 81 8.00 5.62 7.71
CA LYS A 81 7.27 4.89 6.66
C LYS A 81 7.03 5.79 5.46
N THR A 82 7.54 5.39 4.31
CA THR A 82 7.31 6.11 3.05
C THR A 82 6.21 5.43 2.24
N ILE A 83 5.12 6.15 2.00
CA ILE A 83 3.97 5.72 1.23
C ILE A 83 3.95 6.50 -0.07
N VAL A 84 4.03 5.81 -1.18
CA VAL A 84 3.90 6.42 -2.51
C VAL A 84 2.42 6.51 -2.88
N LEU A 85 1.98 7.70 -3.31
CA LEU A 85 0.64 7.95 -3.85
C LEU A 85 0.79 8.46 -5.30
N SER A 86 0.57 7.60 -6.28
CA SER A 86 0.88 7.90 -7.68
C SER A 86 -0.29 7.61 -8.63
N ALA A 87 -0.34 8.32 -9.76
CA ALA A 87 -1.29 8.05 -10.84
C ALA A 87 -0.88 6.83 -11.70
N TYR A 88 0.34 6.35 -11.55
CA TYR A 88 0.90 5.23 -12.32
C TYR A 88 0.64 3.91 -11.61
N ASP A 89 0.23 2.90 -12.39
CA ASP A 89 -0.08 1.55 -11.92
C ASP A 89 0.75 0.48 -12.64
N ASP A 90 1.77 0.90 -13.38
CA ASP A 90 2.67 -0.02 -14.07
C ASP A 90 3.66 -0.68 -13.10
N ARG A 91 3.89 -1.96 -13.32
CA ARG A 91 4.71 -2.79 -12.46
C ARG A 91 6.15 -2.32 -12.29
N PRO A 92 6.86 -1.87 -13.34
CA PRO A 92 8.24 -1.37 -13.18
C PRO A 92 8.34 -0.16 -12.25
N THR A 93 7.40 0.78 -12.33
CA THR A 93 7.36 1.96 -11.44
C THR A 93 7.12 1.56 -9.99
N ILE A 94 6.20 0.63 -9.77
CA ILE A 94 5.89 0.09 -8.44
C ILE A 94 7.08 -0.64 -7.84
N ASP A 95 7.66 -1.57 -8.60
CA ASP A 95 8.81 -2.38 -8.15
C ASP A 95 10.04 -1.48 -7.87
N SER A 96 10.24 -0.42 -8.65
CA SER A 96 11.30 0.57 -8.42
C SER A 96 11.12 1.32 -7.09
N ALA A 97 9.91 1.79 -6.79
CA ALA A 97 9.62 2.50 -5.55
C ALA A 97 9.77 1.58 -4.31
N LEU A 98 9.25 0.35 -4.38
CA LEU A 98 9.38 -0.61 -3.29
C LEU A 98 10.83 -1.05 -3.07
N SER A 99 11.60 -1.27 -4.14
CA SER A 99 13.03 -1.61 -4.06
C SER A 99 13.87 -0.48 -3.48
N ALA A 100 13.44 0.78 -3.66
CA ALA A 100 14.07 1.95 -3.06
C ALA A 100 13.78 2.09 -1.55
N GLY A 101 12.86 1.29 -0.99
CA GLY A 101 12.52 1.30 0.43
C GLY A 101 11.14 1.89 0.76
N ALA A 102 10.28 2.13 -0.25
CA ALA A 102 8.90 2.52 0.04
C ALA A 102 8.17 1.41 0.81
N THR A 103 7.47 1.79 1.88
CA THR A 103 6.70 0.88 2.72
C THR A 103 5.40 0.45 2.02
N ALA A 104 4.81 1.36 1.22
CA ALA A 104 3.58 1.08 0.51
C ALA A 104 3.51 1.88 -0.80
N TYR A 105 2.73 1.35 -1.76
CA TYR A 105 2.40 2.02 -3.01
C TYR A 105 0.89 2.04 -3.21
N ILE A 106 0.33 3.22 -3.43
CA ILE A 106 -1.09 3.45 -3.59
C ILE A 106 -1.32 4.18 -4.91
N VAL A 107 -2.25 3.68 -5.72
CA VAL A 107 -2.68 4.38 -6.92
C VAL A 107 -3.66 5.50 -6.54
N LYS A 108 -3.50 6.71 -7.09
CA LYS A 108 -4.33 7.91 -6.81
C LYS A 108 -5.84 7.73 -7.12
N SER A 109 -6.24 6.57 -7.63
CA SER A 109 -7.66 6.19 -7.78
C SER A 109 -8.31 5.70 -6.47
N VAL A 110 -7.55 5.59 -5.37
CA VAL A 110 -8.09 5.25 -4.05
C VAL A 110 -9.12 6.30 -3.60
N LYS A 111 -10.20 5.84 -3.00
CA LYS A 111 -11.21 6.77 -2.47
C LYS A 111 -10.63 7.53 -1.27
N PRO A 112 -10.89 8.85 -1.15
CA PRO A 112 -10.38 9.66 -0.02
C PRO A 112 -10.69 9.06 1.36
N ILE A 113 -11.87 8.43 1.51
CA ILE A 113 -12.30 7.82 2.77
C ILE A 113 -11.43 6.64 3.22
N ASP A 114 -10.74 5.99 2.28
CA ASP A 114 -9.89 4.85 2.57
C ASP A 114 -8.46 5.27 2.95
N LEU A 115 -8.08 6.53 2.67
CA LEU A 115 -6.71 7.01 2.82
C LEU A 115 -6.23 6.96 4.28
N ALA A 116 -7.05 7.41 5.23
CA ALA A 116 -6.73 7.36 6.66
C ALA A 116 -6.49 5.92 7.15
N SER A 117 -7.32 4.97 6.68
CA SER A 117 -7.15 3.56 7.00
C SER A 117 -5.83 3.00 6.46
N VAL A 118 -5.46 3.37 5.23
CA VAL A 118 -4.21 2.95 4.60
C VAL A 118 -3.00 3.53 5.33
N LEU A 119 -3.05 4.81 5.72
CA LEU A 119 -1.98 5.45 6.48
C LEU A 119 -1.75 4.77 7.84
N ARG A 120 -2.81 4.46 8.58
CA ARG A 120 -2.72 3.72 9.85
C ARG A 120 -2.10 2.34 9.67
N GLN A 121 -2.52 1.62 8.64
CA GLN A 121 -1.99 0.28 8.39
C GLN A 121 -0.52 0.32 7.95
N ALA A 122 -0.13 1.30 7.14
CA ALA A 122 1.26 1.49 6.75
C ALA A 122 2.14 1.92 7.93
N SER A 123 1.63 2.75 8.85
CA SER A 123 2.37 3.11 10.07
C SER A 123 2.63 1.91 10.98
N MET A 124 1.76 0.88 10.94
CA MET A 124 1.94 -0.40 11.64
C MET A 124 2.85 -1.40 10.90
N GLY A 125 3.50 -0.97 9.80
CA GLY A 125 4.42 -1.81 9.03
C GLY A 125 3.74 -2.77 8.04
N ALA A 126 2.46 -2.60 7.74
CA ALA A 126 1.79 -3.37 6.69
C ALA A 126 2.17 -2.81 5.32
N VAL A 127 2.84 -3.62 4.50
CA VAL A 127 3.18 -3.26 3.11
C VAL A 127 1.91 -3.32 2.25
N PHE A 128 1.53 -2.18 1.64
CA PHE A 128 0.36 -2.10 0.77
C PHE A 128 0.76 -1.93 -0.69
N HIS A 129 0.15 -2.75 -1.50
CA HIS A 129 0.04 -2.59 -2.93
C HIS A 129 -1.46 -2.48 -3.25
N ALA A 130 -1.99 -1.27 -3.34
CA ALA A 130 -3.39 -1.08 -3.74
C ALA A 130 -3.46 -1.03 -5.27
N PRO A 131 -4.02 -2.07 -5.93
CA PRO A 131 -4.30 -1.99 -7.36
C PRO A 131 -5.41 -0.97 -7.60
N PRO A 132 -5.46 -0.37 -8.81
CA PRO A 132 -6.56 0.50 -9.20
C PRO A 132 -7.91 -0.22 -9.07
N ALA A 133 -8.95 0.55 -8.73
CA ALA A 133 -10.32 0.06 -8.83
C ALA A 133 -10.56 -0.43 -10.29
N PRO A 134 -11.29 -1.53 -10.49
CA PRO A 134 -11.53 -2.07 -11.83
C PRO A 134 -12.18 -0.99 -12.70
N ARG A 135 -11.49 -0.55 -13.75
CA ARG A 135 -12.09 0.25 -14.80
C ARG A 135 -13.03 -0.67 -15.56
N ASN A 136 -14.32 -0.33 -15.63
CA ASN A 136 -15.29 -1.01 -16.49
C ASN A 136 -14.76 -0.97 -17.94
N GLY A 137 -14.22 -2.09 -18.42
CA GLY A 137 -13.78 -2.22 -19.81
C GLY A 137 -12.53 -3.04 -20.07
N ASP A 138 -11.64 -3.25 -19.11
CA ASP A 138 -10.43 -4.04 -19.34
C ASP A 138 -10.64 -5.53 -18.99
N GLN A 139 -11.16 -6.24 -19.98
CA GLN A 139 -11.00 -7.70 -20.09
C GLN A 139 -9.55 -7.98 -20.51
N HIS A 140 -8.59 -7.94 -19.59
CA HIS A 140 -7.32 -8.58 -19.84
C HIS A 140 -7.48 -10.07 -19.54
N GLN A 141 -7.70 -10.82 -20.64
CA GLN A 141 -7.50 -12.26 -20.63
C GLN A 141 -6.03 -12.55 -20.31
N PRO A 142 -5.74 -13.48 -19.40
CA PRO A 142 -4.38 -13.93 -19.17
C PRO A 142 -3.86 -14.61 -20.44
N THR A 143 -2.85 -14.00 -21.07
CA THR A 143 -2.06 -14.71 -22.08
C THR A 143 -1.30 -15.84 -21.40
N SER A 144 -1.51 -17.03 -21.92
CA SER A 144 -0.96 -18.32 -21.53
C SER A 144 0.55 -18.32 -21.29
N ALA A 145 0.96 -19.05 -20.24
CA ALA A 145 2.27 -19.67 -19.98
C ALA A 145 3.19 -19.01 -18.95
N ASP A 146 2.66 -18.55 -17.79
CA ASP A 146 3.46 -18.48 -16.57
C ASP A 146 2.55 -18.82 -15.38
N GLU A 147 2.99 -19.76 -14.51
CA GLU A 147 2.30 -20.06 -13.26
C GLU A 147 2.12 -18.76 -12.44
N PRO A 148 0.93 -18.50 -11.90
CA PRO A 148 0.67 -17.26 -11.17
C PRO A 148 1.58 -17.15 -9.95
N LYS A 149 2.56 -16.25 -10.00
CA LYS A 149 3.54 -16.05 -8.92
C LYS A 149 2.85 -15.35 -7.74
N LEU A 150 2.40 -16.15 -6.79
CA LEU A 150 1.96 -15.66 -5.49
C LEU A 150 3.19 -15.24 -4.65
N THR A 151 3.08 -14.11 -3.96
CA THR A 151 4.06 -13.72 -2.95
C THR A 151 4.02 -14.70 -1.77
N GLU A 152 5.07 -14.74 -0.95
CA GLU A 152 5.11 -15.55 0.29
C GLU A 152 3.88 -15.28 1.17
N ARG A 153 3.51 -14.00 1.33
CA ARG A 153 2.35 -13.60 2.13
C ARG A 153 1.03 -14.08 1.54
N GLU A 154 0.88 -14.01 0.23
CA GLU A 154 -0.31 -14.52 -0.47
C GLU A 154 -0.39 -16.04 -0.39
N ARG A 155 0.73 -16.75 -0.46
CA ARG A 155 0.79 -18.20 -0.24
C ARG A 155 0.35 -18.58 1.16
N THR A 156 0.86 -17.89 2.20
CA THR A 156 0.47 -18.10 3.60
C THR A 156 -1.04 -17.89 3.78
N ILE A 157 -1.61 -16.83 3.22
CA ILE A 157 -3.05 -16.57 3.31
C ILE A 157 -3.85 -17.59 2.54
N LEU A 158 -3.41 -17.99 1.34
CA LEU A 158 -4.08 -19.02 0.55
C LEU A 158 -4.06 -20.38 1.24
N SER A 159 -2.94 -20.75 1.86
CA SER A 159 -2.81 -21.98 2.67
C SER A 159 -3.76 -21.96 3.88
N ALA A 160 -3.84 -20.83 4.60
CA ALA A 160 -4.80 -20.67 5.70
C ALA A 160 -6.27 -20.77 5.22
N VAL A 161 -6.56 -20.25 4.02
CA VAL A 161 -7.88 -20.41 3.38
C VAL A 161 -8.16 -21.86 3.01
N ALA A 162 -7.18 -22.57 2.48
CA ALA A 162 -7.27 -23.99 2.12
C ALA A 162 -7.50 -24.87 3.37
N SER A 163 -6.91 -24.50 4.51
CA SER A 163 -7.12 -25.12 5.82
C SER A 163 -8.50 -24.79 6.45
N GLY A 164 -9.35 -24.05 5.75
CA GLY A 164 -10.72 -23.74 6.18
C GLY A 164 -10.85 -22.57 7.15
N LEU A 165 -9.78 -21.83 7.45
CA LEU A 165 -9.83 -20.70 8.38
C LEU A 165 -10.71 -19.57 7.82
N THR A 166 -11.54 -18.96 8.69
CA THR A 166 -12.33 -17.77 8.32
C THR A 166 -11.44 -16.54 8.19
N THR A 167 -11.91 -15.48 7.51
CA THR A 167 -11.18 -14.20 7.41
C THR A 167 -10.82 -13.65 8.79
N ALA A 168 -11.73 -13.76 9.77
CA ALA A 168 -11.50 -13.35 11.16
C ALA A 168 -10.44 -14.21 11.86
N ALA A 169 -10.38 -15.52 11.58
CA ALA A 169 -9.36 -16.40 12.13
C ALA A 169 -7.99 -16.10 11.51
N ILE A 170 -7.91 -15.93 10.20
CA ILE A 170 -6.70 -15.54 9.47
C ILE A 170 -6.17 -14.19 9.97
N SER A 171 -7.05 -13.22 10.21
CA SER A 171 -6.67 -11.90 10.72
C SER A 171 -5.97 -12.00 12.08
N LYS A 172 -6.48 -12.83 12.98
CA LYS A 172 -5.88 -13.06 14.31
C LYS A 172 -4.55 -13.81 14.21
N GLU A 173 -4.50 -14.88 13.43
CA GLU A 173 -3.32 -15.73 13.28
C GLU A 173 -2.14 -15.01 12.64
N LEU A 174 -2.43 -14.16 11.65
CA LEU A 174 -1.40 -13.43 10.90
C LEU A 174 -1.17 -12.00 11.39
N TRP A 175 -1.84 -11.59 12.48
CA TRP A 175 -1.77 -10.23 13.05
C TRP A 175 -2.11 -9.15 12.03
N LEU A 176 -3.17 -9.39 11.23
CA LEU A 176 -3.69 -8.49 10.21
C LEU A 176 -5.10 -8.01 10.57
N SER A 177 -5.57 -6.92 9.96
CA SER A 177 -6.99 -6.60 10.00
C SER A 177 -7.79 -7.52 9.07
N GLU A 178 -9.08 -7.77 9.37
CA GLU A 178 -9.95 -8.53 8.46
C GLU A 178 -10.04 -7.88 7.07
N HIS A 179 -9.96 -6.55 7.02
CA HIS A 179 -9.95 -5.80 5.76
C HIS A 179 -8.70 -6.13 4.94
N THR A 180 -7.53 -6.19 5.59
CA THR A 180 -6.27 -6.57 4.95
C THR A 180 -6.32 -8.00 4.41
N VAL A 181 -6.90 -8.93 5.18
CA VAL A 181 -7.07 -10.32 4.71
C VAL A 181 -8.00 -10.37 3.49
N LYS A 182 -9.14 -9.66 3.51
CA LYS A 182 -10.07 -9.56 2.37
C LYS A 182 -9.37 -8.98 1.13
N PHE A 183 -8.54 -7.97 1.33
CA PHE A 183 -7.74 -7.37 0.26
C PHE A 183 -6.78 -8.39 -0.38
N HIS A 184 -5.99 -9.11 0.43
CA HIS A 184 -5.11 -10.16 -0.09
C HIS A 184 -5.88 -11.25 -0.81
N LEU A 185 -7.05 -11.66 -0.31
CA LEU A 185 -7.90 -12.65 -0.96
C LEU A 185 -8.37 -12.19 -2.33
N THR A 186 -8.78 -10.93 -2.47
CA THR A 186 -9.16 -10.35 -3.77
C THR A 186 -7.99 -10.40 -4.77
N ASN A 187 -6.77 -10.08 -4.31
CA ASN A 187 -5.57 -10.15 -5.15
C ASN A 187 -5.19 -11.58 -5.52
N ILE A 188 -5.29 -12.51 -4.58
CA ILE A 188 -5.07 -13.94 -4.81
C ILE A 188 -6.06 -14.43 -5.87
N TYR A 189 -7.37 -14.16 -5.72
CA TYR A 189 -8.39 -14.59 -6.67
C TYR A 189 -8.10 -14.09 -8.07
N ARG A 190 -7.73 -12.81 -8.20
CA ARG A 190 -7.34 -12.22 -9.48
C ARG A 190 -6.10 -12.88 -10.09
N LYS A 191 -5.04 -13.10 -9.30
CA LYS A 191 -3.80 -13.74 -9.76
C LYS A 191 -4.02 -15.18 -10.20
N LEU A 192 -4.89 -15.91 -9.50
CA LEU A 192 -5.22 -17.29 -9.78
C LEU A 192 -6.29 -17.43 -10.89
N GLY A 193 -6.93 -16.32 -11.31
CA GLY A 193 -8.05 -16.36 -12.27
C GLY A 193 -9.29 -17.04 -11.71
N VAL A 194 -9.51 -17.00 -10.37
CA VAL A 194 -10.65 -17.65 -9.71
C VAL A 194 -11.64 -16.61 -9.19
N GLU A 195 -12.94 -16.94 -9.25
CA GLU A 195 -14.01 -15.99 -8.95
C GLU A 195 -14.35 -15.90 -7.46
N ASN A 196 -14.08 -16.95 -6.68
CA ASN A 196 -14.54 -17.01 -5.30
C ASN A 196 -13.63 -17.90 -4.43
N ARG A 197 -13.94 -17.86 -3.11
CA ARG A 197 -13.19 -18.60 -2.09
C ARG A 197 -13.17 -20.12 -2.34
N ALA A 198 -14.28 -20.71 -2.78
CA ALA A 198 -14.36 -22.15 -3.03
C ALA A 198 -13.44 -22.57 -4.20
N CYS A 199 -13.38 -21.74 -5.25
CA CYS A 199 -12.47 -21.97 -6.38
C CYS A 199 -11.00 -21.80 -5.96
N ALA A 200 -10.69 -20.85 -5.06
CA ALA A 200 -9.34 -20.66 -4.52
C ALA A 200 -8.88 -21.83 -3.65
N ILE A 201 -9.77 -22.39 -2.82
CA ILE A 201 -9.50 -23.61 -2.04
C ILE A 201 -9.18 -24.78 -2.96
N ARG A 202 -10.01 -25.02 -3.97
CA ARG A 202 -9.78 -26.08 -4.96
C ARG A 202 -8.43 -25.91 -5.65
N TYR A 203 -8.12 -24.71 -6.12
CA TYR A 203 -6.82 -24.39 -6.72
C TYR A 203 -5.65 -24.71 -5.78
N ALA A 204 -5.74 -24.32 -4.51
CA ALA A 204 -4.69 -24.56 -3.52
C ALA A 204 -4.45 -26.05 -3.30
N LEU A 205 -5.53 -26.85 -3.24
CA LEU A 205 -5.44 -28.30 -3.09
C LEU A 205 -4.81 -28.98 -4.32
N GLU A 206 -5.21 -28.55 -5.54
CA GLU A 206 -4.69 -29.09 -6.80
C GLU A 206 -3.20 -28.78 -7.01
N HIS A 207 -2.71 -27.66 -6.47
CA HIS A 207 -1.30 -27.21 -6.63
C HIS A 207 -0.46 -27.41 -5.36
N GLY A 208 -0.95 -28.17 -4.37
CA GLY A 208 -0.18 -28.50 -3.16
C GLY A 208 0.15 -27.32 -2.24
N ILE A 209 -0.65 -26.23 -2.31
CA ILE A 209 -0.50 -25.05 -1.44
C ILE A 209 -1.32 -25.28 -0.16
N THR A 210 -0.93 -26.29 0.59
CA THR A 210 -1.48 -26.60 1.92
C THR A 210 -0.36 -26.61 2.95
N SER A 211 -0.70 -26.32 4.21
CA SER A 211 0.27 -26.36 5.34
C SER A 211 0.80 -27.74 5.56
#